data_8bb479d9a4717334b22c48f258470432
#
_entry.id   8bb479d9a4717334b22c48f258470432
#
_cell.length_a   1.000
_cell.length_b   1.000
_cell.length_c   1.000
_cell.angle_alpha   90.00
_cell.angle_beta   90.00
_cell.angle_gamma   90.00
#
_symmetry.space_group_name_H-M   'P 1'
#
loop_
_entity.id
_entity.type
_entity.pdbx_description
1 polymer ?
#
loop_
_entity_poly.entity_id
_entity_poly.type
_entity_poly.pdbx_seq_one_letter_code
_entity_poly.pdbx_strand_id
1 'polypeptide(L)'
;HDALNNVLAAKGATGLIDSAGNEVPGDSQKVYHFDESQMDTDTYKMSSEGVEVTNRFDDADINYWVENTATYLSRQDWAGTYPVEQTVPEATDEMVRILEDGLYKTPEDAVSARDIPQGVNADIMLLDMKDEPYDSEKWDTYLSQLTIDELASQLPCSFETAAITSVIKNVTKMGDGMDGTGGDKPTNCCYVATVVLGSTWSPDVIRRRGELMGEEALYSGMSMLYSGGCNLHRTPFGARNFEYYSEDGTFTYYAAMYEVEGTATKGVNMAIKHLAVNDQCTAQSLLSTFFTEQAMRDTAGF
;
A
#
# COMPACT_ATOMS: atom_id res chain seq x y z
N HIS A 1 14.66 13.37 11.24
CA HIS A 1 14.17 12.54 12.34
C HIS A 1 14.72 11.12 12.15
N ASP A 2 15.05 10.44 13.21
CA ASP A 2 15.39 9.02 13.17
C ASP A 2 14.15 8.16 13.44
N ALA A 3 14.30 6.83 13.45
CA ALA A 3 13.22 5.88 13.70
C ALA A 3 12.53 6.03 15.08
N LEU A 4 13.16 6.76 16.00
CA LEU A 4 12.60 7.09 17.32
C LEU A 4 12.03 8.51 17.36
N ASN A 5 11.84 9.12 16.20
CA ASN A 5 11.35 10.49 16.04
C ASN A 5 12.24 11.56 16.69
N ASN A 6 13.51 11.25 16.91
CA ASN A 6 14.48 12.21 17.41
C ASN A 6 14.84 13.21 16.31
N VAL A 7 15.07 14.45 16.71
CA VAL A 7 15.51 15.49 15.78
C VAL A 7 17.01 15.39 15.60
N LEU A 8 17.45 15.03 14.42
CA LEU A 8 18.85 15.09 14.01
C LEU A 8 19.06 16.38 13.24
N ALA A 9 19.98 17.19 13.69
CA ALA A 9 20.22 18.50 13.11
C ALA A 9 21.70 18.73 12.84
N ALA A 10 22.01 19.32 11.69
CA ALA A 10 23.38 19.71 11.40
C ALA A 10 23.84 20.81 12.38
N LYS A 11 25.08 20.72 12.84
CA LYS A 11 25.67 21.74 13.73
C LYS A 11 25.58 23.13 13.09
N GLY A 12 25.00 24.07 13.81
CA GLY A 12 24.83 25.44 13.35
C GLY A 12 23.61 25.70 12.48
N ALA A 13 22.77 24.67 12.22
CA ALA A 13 21.48 24.89 11.58
C ALA A 13 20.57 25.73 12.51
N THR A 14 19.78 26.60 11.90
CA THR A 14 18.84 27.50 12.61
C THR A 14 17.42 27.23 12.12
N GLY A 15 16.44 27.61 12.91
CA GLY A 15 15.02 27.43 12.54
C GLY A 15 14.52 26.00 12.66
N LEU A 16 15.25 25.14 13.36
CA LEU A 16 14.80 23.78 13.66
C LEU A 16 13.83 23.83 14.82
N ILE A 17 12.71 23.16 14.65
CA ILE A 17 11.64 23.12 15.65
C ILE A 17 11.43 21.67 16.07
N ASP A 18 11.43 21.41 17.39
CA ASP A 18 11.04 20.11 17.92
C ASP A 18 9.52 19.89 17.81
N SER A 19 9.06 18.70 18.15
CA SER A 19 7.62 18.39 18.06
C SER A 19 6.77 19.16 19.07
N ALA A 20 7.37 19.76 20.10
CA ALA A 20 6.70 20.64 21.05
C ALA A 20 6.65 22.10 20.55
N GLY A 21 7.20 22.38 19.36
CA GLY A 21 7.24 23.71 18.76
C GLY A 21 8.37 24.60 19.29
N ASN A 22 9.34 24.05 20.01
CA ASN A 22 10.48 24.82 20.52
C ASN A 22 11.59 24.89 19.49
N GLU A 23 12.25 26.04 19.37
CA GLU A 23 13.42 26.15 18.53
C GLU A 23 14.60 25.38 19.17
N VAL A 24 15.19 24.46 18.40
CA VAL A 24 16.32 23.64 18.83
C VAL A 24 17.57 24.02 18.05
N PRO A 25 18.72 24.17 18.72
CA PRO A 25 19.97 24.47 18.05
C PRO A 25 20.43 23.26 17.24
N GLY A 26 20.87 23.49 16.03
CA GLY A 26 21.45 22.45 15.18
C GLY A 26 22.76 21.94 15.78
N ASP A 27 22.78 20.67 16.15
CA ASP A 27 23.97 19.97 16.63
C ASP A 27 23.90 18.50 16.21
N SER A 28 24.69 18.12 15.20
CA SER A 28 24.71 16.75 14.68
C SER A 28 25.24 15.70 15.67
N GLN A 29 25.78 16.15 16.81
CA GLN A 29 26.24 15.25 17.87
C GLN A 29 25.21 15.05 18.98
N LYS A 30 24.08 15.76 18.89
CA LYS A 30 22.97 15.61 19.84
C LYS A 30 21.79 14.97 19.18
N VAL A 31 21.29 13.96 19.85
CA VAL A 31 20.00 13.36 19.57
C VAL A 31 19.02 13.91 20.61
N TYR A 32 17.96 14.56 20.14
CA TYR A 32 16.93 15.10 21.01
C TYR A 32 15.84 14.05 21.15
N HIS A 33 15.75 13.47 22.35
CA HIS A 33 14.71 12.51 22.69
C HIS A 33 13.48 13.25 23.19
N PHE A 34 12.32 12.73 22.84
CA PHE A 34 11.09 13.14 23.50
C PHE A 34 11.07 12.56 24.91
N ASP A 35 10.75 13.42 25.87
CA ASP A 35 10.44 12.98 27.23
C ASP A 35 9.08 12.25 27.22
N GLU A 36 8.97 11.15 27.96
CA GLU A 36 7.69 10.43 28.08
C GLU A 36 6.55 11.33 28.59
N SER A 37 6.86 12.36 29.37
CA SER A 37 5.89 13.37 29.81
C SER A 37 5.32 14.22 28.67
N GLN A 38 5.97 14.23 27.51
CA GLN A 38 5.55 14.93 26.29
C GLN A 38 4.71 14.03 25.38
N MET A 39 4.55 12.77 25.74
CA MET A 39 3.71 11.84 24.98
C MET A 39 2.25 12.20 25.24
N ASP A 40 1.60 12.69 24.21
CA ASP A 40 0.16 12.90 24.22
C ASP A 40 -0.54 11.53 24.09
N THR A 41 -0.95 10.98 25.25
CA THR A 41 -1.63 9.70 25.31
C THR A 41 -3.00 9.71 24.61
N ASP A 42 -3.59 10.89 24.42
CA ASP A 42 -4.85 11.01 23.69
C ASP A 42 -4.63 10.91 22.17
N THR A 43 -3.46 11.33 21.68
CA THR A 43 -3.09 11.19 20.26
C THR A 43 -2.92 9.72 19.83
N TYR A 44 -2.60 8.81 20.77
CA TYR A 44 -2.50 7.37 20.45
C TYR A 44 -3.85 6.69 20.23
N LYS A 45 -4.94 7.32 20.61
CA LYS A 45 -6.29 6.87 20.27
C LYS A 45 -6.71 7.28 18.88
N MET A 46 -5.90 8.09 18.23
CA MET A 46 -6.15 8.62 16.91
C MET A 46 -5.01 8.21 15.99
N SER A 47 -5.31 7.90 14.75
CA SER A 47 -4.28 7.77 13.70
C SER A 47 -3.64 9.14 13.42
N SER A 48 -2.50 9.15 12.70
CA SER A 48 -1.87 10.38 12.21
C SER A 48 -2.83 11.27 11.40
N GLU A 49 -3.89 10.70 10.85
CA GLU A 49 -4.91 11.38 10.07
C GLU A 49 -6.15 11.78 10.90
N GLY A 50 -6.10 11.60 12.22
CA GLY A 50 -7.18 11.96 13.11
C GLY A 50 -8.35 10.99 13.14
N VAL A 51 -8.16 9.75 12.70
CA VAL A 51 -9.17 8.69 12.77
C VAL A 51 -9.02 7.95 14.09
N GLU A 52 -10.12 7.79 14.82
CA GLU A 52 -10.12 7.04 16.07
C GLU A 52 -9.76 5.56 15.85
N VAL A 53 -8.79 5.07 16.63
CA VAL A 53 -8.40 3.66 16.65
C VAL A 53 -9.36 2.91 17.56
N THR A 54 -10.26 2.15 16.97
CA THR A 54 -11.36 1.47 17.68
C THR A 54 -11.25 -0.05 17.67
N ASN A 55 -10.11 -0.59 17.20
CA ASN A 55 -9.92 -2.04 17.02
C ASN A 55 -11.10 -2.70 16.27
N ARG A 56 -11.48 -2.12 15.14
CA ARG A 56 -12.58 -2.62 14.31
C ARG A 56 -12.37 -4.04 13.79
N PHE A 57 -11.15 -4.53 13.91
CA PHE A 57 -10.70 -5.85 13.48
C PHE A 57 -10.10 -6.58 14.68
N ASP A 58 -10.90 -6.86 15.70
CA ASP A 58 -10.43 -7.56 16.89
C ASP A 58 -9.83 -8.93 16.54
N ASP A 59 -10.40 -9.61 15.54
CA ASP A 59 -9.93 -10.88 14.98
C ASP A 59 -8.65 -10.78 14.16
N ALA A 60 -8.20 -9.57 13.83
CA ALA A 60 -6.88 -9.36 13.23
C ALA A 60 -5.74 -9.37 14.27
N ASP A 61 -6.06 -9.35 15.56
CA ASP A 61 -5.10 -9.50 16.64
C ASP A 61 -4.94 -10.99 17.00
N ILE A 62 -3.71 -11.50 17.01
CA ILE A 62 -3.45 -12.90 17.39
C ILE A 62 -3.89 -13.22 18.82
N ASN A 63 -3.84 -12.24 19.73
CA ASN A 63 -4.27 -12.43 21.12
C ASN A 63 -5.79 -12.64 21.26
N TYR A 64 -6.59 -12.27 20.24
CA TYR A 64 -8.00 -12.61 20.17
C TYR A 64 -8.20 -14.15 20.07
N TRP A 65 -7.33 -14.80 19.31
CA TRP A 65 -7.43 -16.23 19.04
C TRP A 65 -6.72 -17.08 20.09
N VAL A 66 -5.56 -16.61 20.54
CA VAL A 66 -4.72 -17.29 21.54
C VAL A 66 -4.19 -16.25 22.51
N GLU A 67 -4.75 -16.23 23.71
CA GLU A 67 -4.41 -15.26 24.74
C GLU A 67 -2.90 -15.25 25.05
N ASN A 68 -2.37 -14.06 25.26
CA ASN A 68 -0.98 -13.82 25.66
C ASN A 68 0.09 -14.35 24.67
N THR A 69 -0.27 -14.51 23.41
CA THR A 69 0.68 -14.98 22.38
C THR A 69 1.70 -13.89 22.01
N ALA A 70 1.25 -12.66 21.89
CA ALA A 70 2.11 -11.54 21.50
C ALA A 70 2.01 -10.38 22.47
N THR A 71 3.16 -9.86 22.89
CA THR A 71 3.26 -8.56 23.54
C THR A 71 3.67 -7.54 22.49
N TYR A 72 2.76 -6.63 22.18
CA TYR A 72 3.03 -5.62 21.16
C TYR A 72 3.94 -4.52 21.70
N LEU A 73 4.81 -4.01 20.84
CA LEU A 73 5.55 -2.80 21.14
C LEU A 73 4.55 -1.66 21.36
N SER A 74 4.67 -1.01 22.50
CA SER A 74 3.84 0.12 22.88
C SER A 74 4.69 1.34 23.14
N ARG A 75 4.25 2.49 22.64
CA ARG A 75 4.86 3.77 22.98
C ARG A 75 4.59 4.18 24.43
N GLN A 76 3.61 3.58 25.06
CA GLN A 76 3.29 3.81 26.48
C GLN A 76 4.29 3.14 27.41
N ASP A 77 4.94 2.08 26.96
CA ASP A 77 5.90 1.32 27.77
C ASP A 77 7.05 0.79 26.89
N TRP A 78 7.93 1.64 26.48
CA TRP A 78 9.09 1.28 25.69
C TRP A 78 9.99 0.22 26.33
N ALA A 79 10.06 0.21 27.65
CA ALA A 79 10.99 -0.63 28.40
C ALA A 79 10.51 -2.09 28.56
N GLY A 80 9.19 -2.31 28.54
CA GLY A 80 8.59 -3.62 28.81
C GLY A 80 8.10 -4.38 27.59
N THR A 81 8.08 -3.75 26.41
CA THR A 81 7.34 -4.28 25.26
C THR A 81 8.19 -4.89 24.16
N TYR A 82 9.52 -4.90 24.31
CA TYR A 82 10.36 -5.58 23.33
C TYR A 82 10.32 -7.09 23.56
N PRO A 83 9.86 -7.90 22.61
CA PRO A 83 9.75 -9.33 22.77
C PRO A 83 11.14 -9.96 22.93
N VAL A 84 11.35 -10.71 24.01
CA VAL A 84 12.60 -11.43 24.27
C VAL A 84 12.63 -12.77 23.52
N GLU A 85 11.46 -13.33 23.27
CA GLU A 85 11.28 -14.55 22.50
C GLU A 85 10.18 -14.34 21.45
N GLN A 86 10.42 -14.84 20.27
CA GLN A 86 9.37 -14.92 19.24
C GLN A 86 8.70 -16.28 19.34
N THR A 87 7.46 -16.30 19.75
CA THR A 87 6.64 -17.51 19.69
C THR A 87 5.84 -17.52 18.41
N VAL A 88 5.86 -18.63 17.70
CA VAL A 88 4.98 -18.88 16.54
C VAL A 88 3.88 -19.81 17.02
N PRO A 89 2.67 -19.32 17.32
CA PRO A 89 1.59 -20.18 17.75
C PRO A 89 1.12 -21.08 16.60
N GLU A 90 0.67 -22.27 16.94
CA GLU A 90 -0.06 -23.11 15.99
C GLU A 90 -1.49 -22.59 15.82
N ALA A 91 -2.03 -22.66 14.61
CA ALA A 91 -3.42 -22.30 14.37
C ALA A 91 -4.36 -23.20 15.16
N THR A 92 -5.34 -22.60 15.82
CA THR A 92 -6.39 -23.35 16.50
C THR A 92 -7.34 -24.01 15.47
N ASP A 93 -8.06 -25.06 15.89
CA ASP A 93 -9.06 -25.70 15.04
C ASP A 93 -10.12 -24.69 14.55
N GLU A 94 -10.43 -23.67 15.34
CA GLU A 94 -11.37 -22.61 14.96
C GLU A 94 -10.80 -21.71 13.85
N MET A 95 -9.53 -21.32 13.96
CA MET A 95 -8.85 -20.55 12.92
C MET A 95 -8.80 -21.34 11.60
N VAL A 96 -8.45 -22.63 11.68
CA VAL A 96 -8.42 -23.51 10.50
C VAL A 96 -9.80 -23.61 9.89
N ARG A 97 -10.86 -23.80 10.71
CA ARG A 97 -12.24 -23.89 10.23
C ARG A 97 -12.67 -22.59 9.55
N ILE A 98 -12.33 -21.43 10.08
CA ILE A 98 -12.69 -20.13 9.46
C ILE A 98 -11.95 -19.94 8.14
N LEU A 99 -10.68 -20.33 8.05
CA LEU A 99 -9.92 -20.29 6.80
C LEU A 99 -10.50 -21.26 5.74
N GLU A 100 -10.95 -22.44 6.16
CA GLU A 100 -11.62 -23.40 5.28
C GLU A 100 -13.03 -22.95 4.89
N ASP A 101 -13.79 -22.36 5.82
CA ASP A 101 -15.12 -21.80 5.60
C ASP A 101 -15.09 -20.42 4.91
N GLY A 102 -13.93 -19.81 4.80
CA GLY A 102 -13.70 -18.45 4.29
C GLY A 102 -14.03 -18.24 2.81
N LEU A 103 -14.70 -19.20 2.20
CA LEU A 103 -15.29 -19.04 0.89
C LEU A 103 -16.43 -18.01 0.97
N TYR A 104 -16.39 -17.07 0.03
CA TYR A 104 -17.44 -16.09 -0.14
C TYR A 104 -18.82 -16.76 -0.12
N LYS A 105 -19.67 -16.32 0.82
CA LYS A 105 -21.08 -16.71 0.87
C LYS A 105 -21.90 -15.57 0.28
N THR A 106 -22.71 -15.89 -0.72
CA THR A 106 -23.64 -14.91 -1.27
C THR A 106 -24.56 -14.40 -0.16
N PRO A 107 -24.61 -13.08 0.11
CA PRO A 107 -25.54 -12.53 1.10
C PRO A 107 -26.99 -12.90 0.79
N GLU A 108 -27.82 -13.08 1.83
CA GLU A 108 -29.25 -13.44 1.64
C GLU A 108 -30.03 -12.37 0.87
N ASP A 109 -29.59 -11.10 0.98
CA ASP A 109 -30.14 -9.92 0.31
C ASP A 109 -29.44 -9.59 -1.01
N ALA A 110 -28.60 -10.48 -1.51
CA ALA A 110 -27.89 -10.24 -2.76
C ALA A 110 -28.84 -10.01 -3.93
N VAL A 111 -28.60 -8.93 -4.64
CA VAL A 111 -29.38 -8.59 -5.85
C VAL A 111 -29.10 -9.61 -6.94
N SER A 112 -30.16 -10.13 -7.54
CA SER A 112 -30.02 -11.04 -8.68
C SER A 112 -29.42 -10.32 -9.89
N ALA A 113 -28.47 -10.94 -10.58
CA ALA A 113 -27.91 -10.41 -11.82
C ALA A 113 -29.00 -10.10 -12.88
N ARG A 114 -30.17 -10.73 -12.78
CA ARG A 114 -31.33 -10.48 -13.68
C ARG A 114 -32.01 -9.15 -13.38
N ASP A 115 -31.85 -8.64 -12.16
CA ASP A 115 -32.49 -7.41 -11.70
C ASP A 115 -31.58 -6.19 -11.87
N ILE A 116 -30.37 -6.38 -12.35
CA ILE A 116 -29.40 -5.32 -12.64
C ILE A 116 -29.61 -4.87 -14.10
N PRO A 117 -29.82 -3.55 -14.34
CA PRO A 117 -29.86 -3.03 -15.71
C PRO A 117 -28.59 -3.37 -16.47
N GLN A 118 -28.72 -3.98 -17.63
CA GLN A 118 -27.60 -4.40 -18.47
C GLN A 118 -27.98 -4.42 -19.96
N GLY A 119 -26.98 -4.24 -20.81
CA GLY A 119 -27.19 -4.28 -22.25
C GLY A 119 -28.05 -3.14 -22.80
N VAL A 120 -28.17 -2.05 -22.05
CA VAL A 120 -28.90 -0.84 -22.45
C VAL A 120 -28.08 -0.14 -23.55
N ASN A 121 -28.72 0.27 -24.63
CA ASN A 121 -28.02 1.04 -25.66
C ASN A 121 -28.09 2.54 -25.32
N ALA A 122 -27.00 3.08 -24.75
CA ALA A 122 -26.86 4.50 -24.45
C ALA A 122 -25.79 5.19 -25.32
N ASP A 123 -25.08 4.42 -26.16
CA ASP A 123 -24.06 4.91 -27.09
C ASP A 123 -22.95 5.76 -26.42
N ILE A 124 -22.58 5.38 -25.19
CA ILE A 124 -21.50 6.02 -24.43
C ILE A 124 -20.26 5.13 -24.51
N MET A 125 -19.18 5.65 -25.06
CA MET A 125 -17.89 4.94 -25.14
C MET A 125 -17.04 5.22 -23.90
N LEU A 126 -16.09 4.34 -23.60
CA LEU A 126 -15.17 4.56 -22.48
C LEU A 126 -14.44 5.91 -22.57
N LEU A 127 -14.09 6.33 -23.78
CA LEU A 127 -13.42 7.63 -23.99
C LEU A 127 -14.30 8.82 -23.61
N ASP A 128 -15.64 8.70 -23.71
CA ASP A 128 -16.58 9.75 -23.36
C ASP A 128 -16.70 9.93 -21.85
N MET A 129 -16.13 8.98 -21.08
CA MET A 129 -16.07 9.02 -19.63
C MET A 129 -14.80 9.68 -19.10
N LYS A 130 -13.89 10.09 -20.00
CA LYS A 130 -12.68 10.80 -19.62
C LYS A 130 -13.04 12.09 -18.88
N ASP A 131 -12.39 12.30 -17.75
CA ASP A 131 -12.57 13.47 -16.87
C ASP A 131 -14.00 13.59 -16.24
N GLU A 132 -14.83 12.56 -16.37
CA GLU A 132 -16.13 12.50 -15.73
C GLU A 132 -15.98 12.30 -14.21
N PRO A 133 -16.60 13.13 -13.36
CA PRO A 133 -16.55 12.95 -11.91
C PRO A 133 -17.02 11.56 -11.48
N TYR A 134 -16.40 11.00 -10.42
CA TYR A 134 -16.70 9.66 -9.94
C TYR A 134 -18.17 9.45 -9.53
N ASP A 135 -18.81 10.49 -9.01
CA ASP A 135 -20.18 10.51 -8.53
C ASP A 135 -21.21 10.95 -9.59
N SER A 136 -20.79 11.06 -10.84
CA SER A 136 -21.69 11.43 -11.95
C SER A 136 -22.66 10.30 -12.29
N GLU A 137 -23.96 10.63 -12.45
CA GLU A 137 -25.00 9.69 -12.92
C GLU A 137 -24.70 9.12 -14.32
N LYS A 138 -23.78 9.72 -15.06
CA LYS A 138 -23.37 9.23 -16.36
C LYS A 138 -22.66 7.88 -16.25
N TRP A 139 -21.98 7.60 -15.11
CA TRP A 139 -21.40 6.29 -14.85
C TRP A 139 -22.45 5.19 -14.75
N ASP A 140 -23.58 5.45 -14.10
CA ASP A 140 -24.68 4.47 -14.02
C ASP A 140 -25.23 4.16 -15.41
N THR A 141 -25.39 5.19 -16.24
CA THR A 141 -25.81 5.02 -17.64
C THR A 141 -24.77 4.24 -18.45
N TYR A 142 -23.48 4.58 -18.31
CA TYR A 142 -22.40 3.87 -18.98
C TYR A 142 -22.34 2.40 -18.54
N LEU A 143 -22.40 2.13 -17.24
CA LEU A 143 -22.34 0.75 -16.71
C LEU A 143 -23.54 -0.08 -17.11
N SER A 144 -24.74 0.52 -17.25
CA SER A 144 -25.94 -0.19 -17.69
C SER A 144 -25.87 -0.73 -19.13
N GLN A 145 -24.93 -0.23 -19.94
CA GLN A 145 -24.68 -0.76 -21.28
C GLN A 145 -23.99 -2.13 -21.25
N LEU A 146 -23.22 -2.38 -20.19
CA LEU A 146 -22.43 -3.58 -20.07
C LEU A 146 -23.30 -4.75 -19.62
N THR A 147 -23.00 -5.94 -20.09
CA THR A 147 -23.59 -7.16 -19.56
C THR A 147 -22.87 -7.58 -18.28
N ILE A 148 -23.52 -8.39 -17.45
CA ILE A 148 -22.89 -8.97 -16.25
C ILE A 148 -21.64 -9.78 -16.62
N ASP A 149 -21.67 -10.48 -17.73
CA ASP A 149 -20.50 -11.26 -18.20
C ASP A 149 -19.33 -10.33 -18.60
N GLU A 150 -19.61 -9.20 -19.24
CA GLU A 150 -18.60 -8.19 -19.54
C GLU A 150 -18.03 -7.56 -18.26
N LEU A 151 -18.87 -7.23 -17.29
CA LEU A 151 -18.45 -6.72 -15.99
C LEU A 151 -17.60 -7.76 -15.24
N ALA A 152 -18.04 -9.01 -15.17
CA ALA A 152 -17.30 -10.10 -14.55
C ALA A 152 -15.94 -10.33 -15.21
N SER A 153 -15.83 -10.14 -16.52
CA SER A 153 -14.57 -10.26 -17.27
C SER A 153 -13.54 -9.19 -16.89
N GLN A 154 -13.97 -8.10 -16.23
CA GLN A 154 -13.07 -7.05 -15.74
C GLN A 154 -12.50 -7.35 -14.36
N LEU A 155 -13.05 -8.34 -13.66
CA LEU A 155 -12.44 -8.80 -12.42
C LEU A 155 -11.08 -9.40 -12.76
N PRO A 156 -9.99 -8.93 -12.14
CA PRO A 156 -8.66 -9.27 -12.59
C PRO A 156 -8.38 -10.76 -12.42
N CYS A 157 -7.95 -11.37 -13.49
CA CYS A 157 -7.31 -12.67 -13.46
C CYS A 157 -5.84 -12.48 -13.88
N SER A 158 -4.99 -12.22 -12.91
CA SER A 158 -3.54 -12.09 -13.06
C SER A 158 -3.07 -10.79 -13.73
N PHE A 159 -2.71 -10.83 -15.01
CA PHE A 159 -1.94 -9.76 -15.65
C PHE A 159 -2.68 -9.06 -16.79
N GLU A 160 -3.97 -9.30 -16.94
CA GLU A 160 -4.76 -8.57 -17.92
C GLU A 160 -6.24 -8.52 -17.57
N THR A 161 -6.95 -7.54 -18.12
CA THR A 161 -8.42 -7.49 -18.15
C THR A 161 -8.89 -7.55 -19.57
N ALA A 162 -10.01 -8.24 -19.80
CA ALA A 162 -10.55 -8.45 -21.13
C ALA A 162 -10.93 -7.15 -21.85
N ALA A 163 -10.95 -7.18 -23.18
CA ALA A 163 -11.57 -6.14 -23.97
C ALA A 163 -13.10 -6.18 -23.82
N ILE A 164 -13.73 -5.00 -23.86
CA ILE A 164 -15.17 -4.84 -23.98
C ILE A 164 -15.46 -4.10 -25.28
N THR A 165 -15.91 -4.84 -26.27
CA THR A 165 -16.06 -4.30 -27.64
C THR A 165 -17.19 -3.28 -27.73
N SER A 166 -18.27 -3.48 -26.97
CA SER A 166 -19.46 -2.62 -26.97
C SER A 166 -19.16 -1.17 -26.58
N VAL A 167 -18.14 -0.92 -25.76
CA VAL A 167 -17.73 0.42 -25.31
C VAL A 167 -16.30 0.77 -25.73
N ILE A 168 -15.71 0.04 -26.64
CA ILE A 168 -14.36 0.23 -27.17
C ILE A 168 -13.28 0.26 -26.06
N LYS A 169 -13.43 -0.61 -25.06
CA LYS A 169 -12.38 -0.85 -24.09
C LYS A 169 -11.43 -1.93 -24.61
N ASN A 170 -10.18 -1.61 -24.77
CA ASN A 170 -9.14 -2.56 -25.15
C ASN A 170 -8.73 -3.48 -23.99
N VAL A 171 -8.02 -4.54 -24.29
CA VAL A 171 -7.32 -5.34 -23.27
C VAL A 171 -6.38 -4.42 -22.50
N THR A 172 -6.43 -4.48 -21.17
CA THR A 172 -5.45 -3.83 -20.30
C THR A 172 -4.41 -4.88 -19.93
N LYS A 173 -3.18 -4.73 -20.42
CA LYS A 173 -2.05 -5.57 -20.01
C LYS A 173 -1.34 -4.96 -18.83
N MET A 174 -1.03 -5.81 -17.87
CA MET A 174 -0.32 -5.45 -16.65
C MET A 174 0.97 -6.27 -16.56
N GLY A 175 1.98 -5.74 -15.89
CA GLY A 175 3.24 -6.46 -15.69
C GLY A 175 3.90 -6.09 -14.38
N ASP A 176 4.72 -6.99 -13.85
CA ASP A 176 5.59 -6.67 -12.73
C ASP A 176 6.64 -5.64 -13.12
N GLY A 177 7.01 -4.78 -12.19
CA GLY A 177 7.91 -3.70 -12.51
C GLY A 177 8.45 -2.90 -11.35
N MET A 178 8.87 -3.52 -10.24
CA MET A 178 9.46 -2.74 -9.13
C MET A 178 10.85 -2.18 -9.50
N ASP A 179 11.77 -3.05 -9.83
CA ASP A 179 13.14 -2.67 -10.18
C ASP A 179 13.43 -2.89 -11.68
N GLY A 180 12.40 -2.82 -12.50
CA GLY A 180 12.41 -2.98 -13.94
C GLY A 180 11.11 -3.55 -14.46
N THR A 181 10.76 -3.26 -15.70
CA THR A 181 9.54 -3.83 -16.29
C THR A 181 9.73 -5.32 -16.54
N GLY A 182 8.85 -6.13 -15.98
CA GLY A 182 8.76 -7.55 -16.33
C GLY A 182 8.37 -7.72 -17.79
N GLY A 183 8.87 -8.76 -18.44
CA GLY A 183 8.48 -9.12 -19.79
C GLY A 183 9.64 -9.61 -20.63
N ASP A 184 9.30 -10.22 -21.77
CA ASP A 184 10.24 -10.90 -22.66
C ASP A 184 10.94 -9.98 -23.66
N LYS A 185 10.85 -8.66 -23.45
CA LYS A 185 11.48 -7.70 -24.38
C LYS A 185 12.94 -7.50 -24.03
N PRO A 186 13.84 -7.70 -24.98
CA PRO A 186 15.28 -7.60 -24.75
C PRO A 186 15.77 -6.18 -24.42
N THR A 187 14.88 -5.20 -24.49
CA THR A 187 15.17 -3.79 -24.20
C THR A 187 14.79 -3.36 -22.78
N ASN A 188 14.15 -4.25 -22.02
CA ASN A 188 13.80 -3.92 -20.64
C ASN A 188 15.06 -3.84 -19.79
N CYS A 189 15.18 -2.76 -19.02
CA CYS A 189 16.30 -2.52 -18.14
C CYS A 189 16.00 -2.99 -16.73
N CYS A 190 17.04 -3.43 -16.04
CA CYS A 190 17.02 -3.52 -14.59
C CYS A 190 17.48 -2.18 -14.01
N TYR A 191 16.66 -1.60 -13.17
CA TYR A 191 16.98 -0.38 -12.43
C TYR A 191 17.62 -0.73 -11.09
N VAL A 192 18.14 0.29 -10.42
CA VAL A 192 18.59 0.13 -9.05
C VAL A 192 17.42 -0.24 -8.15
N ALA A 193 17.69 -1.02 -7.12
CA ALA A 193 16.68 -1.42 -6.15
C ALA A 193 15.97 -0.21 -5.53
N THR A 194 14.68 -0.35 -5.27
CA THR A 194 13.83 0.75 -4.81
C THR A 194 14.34 1.38 -3.50
N VAL A 195 14.93 0.61 -2.59
CA VAL A 195 15.59 1.13 -1.39
C VAL A 195 16.76 2.06 -1.71
N VAL A 196 17.53 1.78 -2.76
CA VAL A 196 18.64 2.64 -3.21
C VAL A 196 18.09 3.91 -3.84
N LEU A 197 17.03 3.79 -4.62
CA LEU A 197 16.32 4.95 -5.17
C LEU A 197 15.80 5.85 -4.05
N GLY A 198 15.13 5.30 -3.04
CA GLY A 198 14.67 6.04 -1.87
C GLY A 198 15.81 6.75 -1.14
N SER A 199 16.96 6.10 -1.02
CA SER A 199 18.15 6.67 -0.35
C SER A 199 18.73 7.90 -1.06
N THR A 200 18.31 8.20 -2.28
CA THR A 200 18.72 9.42 -3.00
C THR A 200 18.08 10.69 -2.43
N TRP A 201 16.94 10.58 -1.76
CA TRP A 201 16.13 11.71 -1.30
C TRP A 201 15.79 12.72 -2.40
N SER A 202 15.82 12.30 -3.66
CA SER A 202 15.63 13.17 -4.80
C SER A 202 14.31 12.87 -5.53
N PRO A 203 13.31 13.74 -5.41
CA PRO A 203 12.06 13.63 -6.16
C PRO A 203 12.27 13.53 -7.66
N ASP A 204 13.23 14.28 -8.19
CA ASP A 204 13.49 14.30 -9.64
C ASP A 204 14.05 12.97 -10.14
N VAL A 205 14.93 12.32 -9.36
CA VAL A 205 15.48 11.00 -9.71
C VAL A 205 14.37 9.95 -9.66
N ILE A 206 13.51 10.00 -8.65
CA ILE A 206 12.39 9.07 -8.49
C ILE A 206 11.40 9.25 -9.66
N ARG A 207 10.99 10.48 -9.94
CA ARG A 207 10.10 10.78 -11.08
C ARG A 207 10.70 10.33 -12.40
N ARG A 208 12.01 10.57 -12.59
CA ARG A 208 12.71 10.16 -13.81
C ARG A 208 12.73 8.65 -14.00
N ARG A 209 12.89 7.86 -12.93
CA ARG A 209 12.74 6.41 -13.01
C ARG A 209 11.34 6.04 -13.48
N GLY A 210 10.31 6.64 -12.89
CA GLY A 210 8.93 6.44 -13.32
C GLY A 210 8.70 6.72 -14.80
N GLU A 211 9.22 7.84 -15.33
CA GLU A 211 9.15 8.16 -16.75
C GLU A 211 9.78 7.09 -17.64
N LEU A 212 10.96 6.61 -17.27
CA LEU A 212 11.68 5.58 -18.03
C LEU A 212 10.95 4.24 -17.99
N MET A 213 10.47 3.84 -16.82
CA MET A 213 9.67 2.61 -16.65
C MET A 213 8.35 2.70 -17.44
N GLY A 214 7.71 3.86 -17.44
CA GLY A 214 6.52 4.11 -18.25
C GLY A 214 6.79 3.97 -19.75
N GLU A 215 7.91 4.47 -20.24
CA GLU A 215 8.33 4.33 -21.64
C GLU A 215 8.56 2.86 -22.02
N GLU A 216 9.25 2.10 -21.17
CA GLU A 216 9.48 0.67 -21.39
C GLU A 216 8.19 -0.16 -21.34
N ALA A 217 7.27 0.19 -20.43
CA ALA A 217 5.97 -0.44 -20.34
C ALA A 217 5.15 -0.24 -21.62
N LEU A 218 5.10 0.98 -22.13
CA LEU A 218 4.46 1.27 -23.43
C LEU A 218 5.08 0.47 -24.56
N TYR A 219 6.39 0.44 -24.64
CA TYR A 219 7.10 -0.35 -25.67
C TYR A 219 6.77 -1.84 -25.56
N SER A 220 6.58 -2.35 -24.35
CA SER A 220 6.18 -3.74 -24.08
C SER A 220 4.68 -4.00 -24.23
N GLY A 221 3.90 -2.96 -24.54
CA GLY A 221 2.44 -3.06 -24.70
C GLY A 221 1.68 -3.20 -23.39
N MET A 222 2.29 -2.78 -22.28
CA MET A 222 1.68 -2.73 -20.96
C MET A 222 1.06 -1.36 -20.72
N SER A 223 -0.09 -1.33 -20.09
CA SER A 223 -0.79 -0.10 -19.67
C SER A 223 -0.79 0.09 -18.16
N MET A 224 -0.29 -0.89 -17.41
CA MET A 224 -0.17 -0.84 -15.96
C MET A 224 1.03 -1.66 -15.49
N LEU A 225 1.71 -1.15 -14.47
CA LEU A 225 2.79 -1.84 -13.77
C LEU A 225 2.41 -2.13 -12.32
N TYR A 226 2.70 -3.32 -11.84
CA TYR A 226 2.73 -3.63 -10.42
C TYR A 226 4.06 -3.14 -9.85
N SER A 227 4.08 -1.89 -9.43
CA SER A 227 5.28 -1.19 -8.97
C SER A 227 4.96 -0.22 -7.84
N GLY A 228 5.92 0.63 -7.45
CA GLY A 228 5.77 1.53 -6.33
C GLY A 228 5.80 0.79 -5.01
N GLY A 229 6.97 0.27 -4.62
CA GLY A 229 7.15 -0.55 -3.42
C GLY A 229 6.88 0.20 -2.12
N CYS A 230 5.65 0.19 -1.66
CA CYS A 230 5.15 0.97 -0.52
C CYS A 230 5.06 0.19 0.79
N ASN A 231 5.35 -1.11 0.78
CA ASN A 231 5.43 -1.83 2.04
C ASN A 231 6.56 -1.25 2.90
N LEU A 232 6.30 -0.99 4.17
CA LEU A 232 7.31 -0.36 5.02
C LEU A 232 8.32 -1.39 5.55
N HIS A 233 9.58 -0.97 5.71
CA HIS A 233 10.60 -1.78 6.34
C HIS A 233 10.33 -1.87 7.84
N ARG A 234 9.78 -2.96 8.31
CA ARG A 234 9.51 -3.17 9.75
C ARG A 234 10.54 -4.10 10.39
N THR A 235 11.00 -5.09 9.66
CA THR A 235 12.05 -6.01 10.10
C THR A 235 13.21 -6.00 9.12
N PRO A 236 14.47 -6.02 9.60
CA PRO A 236 15.63 -6.14 8.71
C PRO A 236 15.68 -7.47 7.96
N PHE A 237 14.93 -8.46 8.40
CA PHE A 237 14.86 -9.79 7.80
C PHE A 237 13.75 -9.92 6.74
N GLY A 238 13.05 -8.85 6.41
CA GLY A 238 12.10 -8.84 5.31
C GLY A 238 12.80 -9.12 3.99
N ALA A 239 12.52 -10.25 3.35
CA ALA A 239 13.27 -10.71 2.18
C ALA A 239 13.15 -9.76 0.98
N ARG A 240 12.09 -8.95 0.90
CA ARG A 240 11.81 -8.01 -0.18
C ARG A 240 12.02 -6.54 0.20
N ASN A 241 12.71 -6.25 1.32
CA ASN A 241 12.98 -4.87 1.73
C ASN A 241 13.74 -4.07 0.64
N PHE A 242 14.51 -4.73 -0.22
CA PHE A 242 15.18 -4.06 -1.33
C PHE A 242 14.20 -3.45 -2.35
N GLU A 243 12.98 -3.98 -2.45
CA GLU A 243 11.94 -3.50 -3.36
C GLU A 243 11.12 -2.34 -2.79
N TYR A 244 11.35 -1.93 -1.54
CA TYR A 244 10.56 -0.91 -0.86
C TYR A 244 11.40 0.33 -0.56
N TYR A 245 10.75 1.50 -0.55
CA TYR A 245 11.46 2.77 -0.43
C TYR A 245 12.11 2.97 0.93
N SER A 246 11.37 2.72 2.03
CA SER A 246 11.76 3.14 3.37
C SER A 246 10.96 2.44 4.47
N GLU A 247 11.38 2.68 5.71
CA GLU A 247 10.62 2.39 6.93
C GLU A 247 9.65 3.53 7.31
N ASP A 248 9.76 4.69 6.67
CA ASP A 248 8.95 5.88 6.94
C ASP A 248 7.79 5.99 5.96
N GLY A 249 6.55 6.00 6.49
CA GLY A 249 5.34 6.07 5.69
C GLY A 249 5.20 7.36 4.91
N THR A 250 5.54 8.50 5.52
CA THR A 250 5.46 9.81 4.87
C THR A 250 6.44 9.91 3.71
N PHE A 251 7.69 9.47 3.93
CA PHE A 251 8.68 9.43 2.86
C PHE A 251 8.24 8.50 1.72
N THR A 252 7.75 7.31 2.07
CA THR A 252 7.28 6.31 1.11
C THR A 252 6.11 6.85 0.28
N TYR A 253 5.16 7.57 0.90
CA TYR A 253 4.07 8.24 0.20
C TYR A 253 4.58 9.19 -0.88
N TYR A 254 5.47 10.11 -0.52
CA TYR A 254 6.02 11.06 -1.51
C TYR A 254 6.85 10.37 -2.58
N ALA A 255 7.65 9.38 -2.22
CA ALA A 255 8.46 8.64 -3.20
C ALA A 255 7.56 7.93 -4.23
N ALA A 256 6.54 7.21 -3.76
CA ALA A 256 5.57 6.56 -4.63
C ALA A 256 4.81 7.56 -5.50
N MET A 257 4.38 8.68 -4.93
CA MET A 257 3.70 9.75 -5.67
C MET A 257 4.54 10.24 -6.86
N TYR A 258 5.81 10.54 -6.64
CA TYR A 258 6.68 11.01 -7.72
C TYR A 258 6.94 9.94 -8.79
N GLU A 259 7.04 8.68 -8.40
CA GLU A 259 7.20 7.60 -9.37
C GLU A 259 5.93 7.38 -10.20
N VAL A 260 4.75 7.41 -9.55
CA VAL A 260 3.44 7.36 -10.22
C VAL A 260 3.27 8.53 -11.19
N GLU A 261 3.62 9.76 -10.76
CA GLU A 261 3.62 10.92 -11.66
C GLU A 261 4.48 10.68 -12.91
N GLY A 262 5.66 10.10 -12.72
CA GLY A 262 6.57 9.77 -13.81
C GLY A 262 5.94 8.81 -14.82
N THR A 263 5.40 7.67 -14.37
CA THR A 263 4.75 6.69 -15.27
C THR A 263 3.50 7.26 -15.92
N ALA A 264 2.74 8.07 -15.21
CA ALA A 264 1.53 8.71 -15.73
C ALA A 264 1.82 9.67 -16.90
N THR A 265 3.03 10.28 -16.96
CA THR A 265 3.42 11.10 -18.13
C THR A 265 3.44 10.31 -19.44
N LYS A 266 3.52 9.00 -19.34
CA LYS A 266 3.51 8.06 -20.48
C LYS A 266 2.14 7.38 -20.67
N GLY A 267 1.15 7.74 -19.87
CA GLY A 267 -0.17 7.09 -19.88
C GLY A 267 -0.17 5.67 -19.30
N VAL A 268 0.84 5.32 -18.54
CA VAL A 268 0.95 4.02 -17.84
C VAL A 268 0.54 4.20 -16.39
N ASN A 269 -0.41 3.38 -15.96
CA ASN A 269 -0.83 3.33 -14.56
C ASN A 269 0.16 2.53 -13.71
N MET A 270 0.15 2.79 -12.42
CA MET A 270 0.93 2.01 -11.45
C MET A 270 0.00 1.46 -10.38
N ALA A 271 0.02 0.16 -10.17
CA ALA A 271 -0.60 -0.49 -9.03
C ALA A 271 0.44 -0.58 -7.92
N ILE A 272 0.29 0.30 -6.94
CA ILE A 272 1.18 0.36 -5.79
C ILE A 272 1.08 -0.93 -4.98
N LYS A 273 2.22 -1.50 -4.59
CA LYS A 273 2.30 -2.76 -3.84
C LYS A 273 3.36 -2.70 -2.73
N HIS A 274 3.23 -3.49 -1.69
CA HIS A 274 2.11 -4.37 -1.39
C HIS A 274 1.18 -3.69 -0.38
N LEU A 275 -0.10 -3.86 -0.56
CA LEU A 275 -1.09 -3.38 0.38
C LEU A 275 -1.61 -4.61 1.14
N ALA A 276 -1.21 -4.89 2.36
CA ALA A 276 -0.12 -4.28 3.13
C ALA A 276 0.61 -5.39 3.91
N VAL A 277 1.61 -5.02 4.71
CA VAL A 277 2.30 -5.92 5.65
C VAL A 277 2.91 -7.19 5.01
N ASN A 278 3.49 -7.04 3.84
CA ASN A 278 4.24 -8.10 3.18
C ASN A 278 5.68 -8.18 3.74
N ASP A 279 5.80 -8.58 5.01
CA ASP A 279 7.07 -8.54 5.74
C ASP A 279 7.83 -9.88 5.69
N GLN A 280 7.18 -10.95 5.26
CA GLN A 280 7.74 -12.28 5.21
C GLN A 280 7.46 -12.95 3.87
N CYS A 281 8.49 -13.54 3.26
CA CYS A 281 8.37 -14.30 2.02
C CYS A 281 8.36 -15.81 2.24
N THR A 282 8.92 -16.30 3.35
CA THR A 282 8.87 -17.74 3.67
C THR A 282 7.43 -18.16 3.89
N ALA A 283 6.99 -19.18 3.16
CA ALA A 283 5.63 -19.69 3.16
C ALA A 283 4.55 -18.61 2.86
N GLN A 284 4.87 -17.62 2.06
CA GLN A 284 4.04 -16.44 1.78
C GLN A 284 2.58 -16.78 1.42
N SER A 285 2.36 -17.86 0.67
CA SER A 285 1.01 -18.31 0.28
C SER A 285 0.21 -18.98 1.40
N LEU A 286 0.86 -19.26 2.53
CA LEU A 286 0.27 -19.95 3.69
C LEU A 286 0.35 -19.11 4.96
N LEU A 287 0.85 -17.87 4.84
CA LEU A 287 1.09 -16.98 5.96
C LEU A 287 -0.20 -16.22 6.30
N SER A 288 -0.60 -16.27 7.55
CA SER A 288 -1.57 -15.35 8.12
C SER A 288 -0.83 -14.30 8.94
N THR A 289 -1.04 -13.03 8.62
CA THR A 289 -0.41 -11.91 9.32
C THR A 289 -1.40 -11.29 10.29
N PHE A 290 -1.01 -11.19 11.55
CA PHE A 290 -1.81 -10.61 12.61
C PHE A 290 -1.20 -9.30 13.09
N PHE A 291 -2.04 -8.32 13.36
CA PHE A 291 -1.62 -7.00 13.84
C PHE A 291 -2.81 -6.26 14.47
N THR A 292 -2.50 -5.27 15.31
CA THR A 292 -3.54 -4.37 15.85
C THR A 292 -3.91 -3.31 14.82
N GLU A 293 -5.10 -2.72 14.93
CA GLU A 293 -5.51 -1.60 14.08
C GLU A 293 -4.52 -0.43 14.18
N GLN A 294 -4.02 -0.14 15.38
CA GLN A 294 -2.99 0.89 15.59
C GLN A 294 -1.73 0.57 14.79
N ALA A 295 -1.23 -0.67 14.88
CA ALA A 295 -0.03 -1.07 14.13
C ALA A 295 -0.24 -0.93 12.62
N MET A 296 -1.42 -1.27 12.12
CA MET A 296 -1.76 -1.12 10.70
C MET A 296 -1.71 0.35 10.27
N ARG A 297 -2.34 1.24 11.04
CA ARG A 297 -2.39 2.66 10.71
C ARG A 297 -1.04 3.35 10.84
N ASP A 298 -0.28 3.03 11.88
CA ASP A 298 1.01 3.69 12.15
C ASP A 298 2.16 3.15 11.29
N THR A 299 2.08 1.90 10.85
CA THR A 299 3.22 1.22 10.20
C THR A 299 2.95 0.72 8.79
N ALA A 300 1.72 0.67 8.36
CA ALA A 300 1.36 0.27 7.01
C ALA A 300 1.05 1.46 6.08
N GLY A 301 1.05 2.68 6.62
CA GLY A 301 0.90 3.89 5.82
C GLY A 301 -0.54 4.20 5.39
N PHE A 302 -1.51 3.77 6.18
CA PHE A 302 -2.95 4.06 5.93
C PHE A 302 -3.47 5.16 6.81
#